data_334be6738b82fea82da6b0f7ddc84e35
#
_entry.id   334be6738b82fea82da6b0f7ddc84e35
#
_cell.length_a   1.000
_cell.length_b   1.000
_cell.length_c   1.000
_cell.angle_alpha   90.00
_cell.angle_beta   90.00
_cell.angle_gamma   90.00
#
_symmetry.space_group_name_H-M   'P 1'
#
loop_
_entity.id
_entity.type
_entity.pdbx_description
1 polymer ?
#
loop_
_entity_poly.entity_id
_entity_poly.type
_entity_poly.pdbx_seq_one_letter_code
_entity_poly.pdbx_strand_id
1 'polypeptide(L)'
;MLKRSILFKKNNLPLRQIIKKRMTKSIFLFLLGILSLSAIAQPKLSEEARISLMTSAPYDEEVFTVYGHAALRIYDPKQNIDYIFNYGIFDFSKPNFIYRFAKGETDYKLGVADFQDYVIEYQMRGSDITEQVLNLTQEEKEHIWDALLINYRPENRVYRYNFFFDNCATRPAAILEKEINGSVDYQYPYQSQTFRDLINYCTRNHPWLTFGCDLALGSPTDREATQHEMLFLPPYLKEAFSKATITGPDGTIRPLVSETHVIGAGEADEPEKDIWDLFTPLAVSYTHLTLPTT
;
A
#
# COMPACT_ATOMS: atom_id res chain seq x y z
N MET A 1 6.17 20.05 92.16
CA MET A 1 6.05 18.74 91.53
C MET A 1 4.74 18.66 90.78
N LEU A 2 4.77 18.89 89.45
CA LEU A 2 3.60 18.79 88.56
C LEU A 2 3.85 17.71 87.56
N LYS A 3 3.13 16.59 87.63
CA LYS A 3 3.09 15.57 86.56
C LYS A 3 2.16 16.02 85.47
N ARG A 4 2.72 16.26 84.23
CA ARG A 4 1.92 16.40 83.03
C ARG A 4 1.64 15.01 82.44
N SER A 5 0.38 14.61 82.45
CA SER A 5 -0.11 13.44 81.69
C SER A 5 -0.43 13.85 80.27
N ILE A 6 0.29 13.25 79.30
CA ILE A 6 0.01 13.38 77.86
C ILE A 6 -1.11 12.41 77.56
N LEU A 7 -2.28 12.92 77.21
CA LEU A 7 -3.44 12.16 76.70
C LEU A 7 -3.24 11.95 75.18
N PHE A 8 -2.90 10.74 74.75
CA PHE A 8 -2.98 10.31 73.37
C PHE A 8 -4.45 10.11 72.96
N LYS A 9 -5.01 11.01 72.18
CA LYS A 9 -6.33 10.89 71.61
C LYS A 9 -6.27 9.89 70.42
N LYS A 10 -6.63 8.62 70.66
CA LYS A 10 -6.77 7.61 69.63
C LYS A 10 -8.05 7.91 68.81
N ASN A 11 -7.91 8.48 67.61
CA ASN A 11 -9.02 8.65 66.68
C ASN A 11 -9.41 7.28 66.11
N ASN A 12 -10.31 6.58 66.78
CA ASN A 12 -10.93 5.37 66.25
C ASN A 12 -12.03 5.78 65.25
N LEU A 13 -11.72 5.73 63.96
CA LEU A 13 -12.77 5.79 62.93
C LEU A 13 -13.74 4.61 63.15
N PRO A 14 -15.04 4.81 63.12
CA PRO A 14 -16.00 3.73 63.34
C PRO A 14 -15.85 2.67 62.25
N LEU A 15 -15.80 1.42 62.67
CA LEU A 15 -15.54 0.24 61.82
C LEU A 15 -16.42 0.24 60.55
N ARG A 16 -17.62 0.77 60.59
CA ARG A 16 -18.53 0.97 59.47
C ARG A 16 -17.98 1.89 58.37
N GLN A 17 -17.23 2.92 58.71
CA GLN A 17 -16.63 3.84 57.72
C GLN A 17 -15.42 3.19 57.04
N ILE A 18 -14.64 2.36 57.72
CA ILE A 18 -13.50 1.62 57.15
C ILE A 18 -14.02 0.56 56.18
N ILE A 19 -15.06 -0.17 56.52
CA ILE A 19 -15.69 -1.18 55.65
C ILE A 19 -16.30 -0.51 54.42
N LYS A 20 -17.03 0.60 54.57
CA LYS A 20 -17.62 1.34 53.45
C LYS A 20 -16.55 1.87 52.50
N LYS A 21 -15.43 2.38 53.00
CA LYS A 21 -14.30 2.89 52.21
C LYS A 21 -13.52 1.77 51.51
N ARG A 22 -13.45 0.57 52.08
CA ARG A 22 -12.86 -0.63 51.44
C ARG A 22 -13.78 -1.19 50.36
N MET A 23 -15.07 -1.30 50.60
CA MET A 23 -16.06 -1.75 49.61
C MET A 23 -16.14 -0.82 48.41
N THR A 24 -16.16 0.50 48.59
CA THR A 24 -16.16 1.46 47.48
C THR A 24 -14.87 1.38 46.63
N LYS A 25 -13.70 1.19 47.25
CA LYS A 25 -12.44 0.97 46.51
C LYS A 25 -12.45 -0.35 45.74
N SER A 26 -12.94 -1.43 46.32
CA SER A 26 -13.02 -2.74 45.64
C SER A 26 -14.01 -2.72 44.47
N ILE A 27 -15.18 -2.05 44.65
CA ILE A 27 -16.17 -1.87 43.58
C ILE A 27 -15.57 -0.99 42.44
N PHE A 28 -14.85 0.08 42.79
CA PHE A 28 -14.20 0.95 41.81
C PHE A 28 -13.10 0.22 41.01
N LEU A 29 -12.27 -0.59 41.70
CA LEU A 29 -11.25 -1.43 41.05
C LEU A 29 -11.86 -2.54 40.18
N PHE A 30 -12.98 -3.11 40.59
CA PHE A 30 -13.72 -4.12 39.80
C PHE A 30 -14.38 -3.49 38.57
N LEU A 31 -14.96 -2.30 38.68
CA LEU A 31 -15.49 -1.52 37.56
C LEU A 31 -14.38 -1.07 36.60
N LEU A 32 -13.20 -0.65 37.11
CA LEU A 32 -12.04 -0.34 36.29
C LEU A 32 -11.52 -1.58 35.57
N GLY A 33 -11.54 -2.75 36.19
CA GLY A 33 -11.18 -4.03 35.58
C GLY A 33 -12.15 -4.48 34.49
N ILE A 34 -13.44 -4.18 34.61
CA ILE A 34 -14.44 -4.46 33.56
C ILE A 34 -14.28 -3.50 32.36
N LEU A 35 -13.96 -2.24 32.61
CA LEU A 35 -13.69 -1.27 31.53
C LEU A 35 -12.41 -1.59 30.73
N SER A 36 -11.43 -2.26 31.34
CA SER A 36 -10.21 -2.66 30.66
C SER A 36 -10.34 -3.95 29.83
N LEU A 37 -11.46 -4.67 29.92
CA LEU A 37 -11.72 -5.88 29.13
C LEU A 37 -12.52 -5.63 27.84
N SER A 38 -12.89 -4.40 27.56
CA SER A 38 -13.38 -4.05 26.22
C SER A 38 -12.17 -3.90 25.27
N ALA A 39 -11.42 -4.97 25.04
CA ALA A 39 -10.71 -5.12 23.79
C ALA A 39 -11.82 -5.07 22.73
N ILE A 40 -11.94 -3.95 22.03
CA ILE A 40 -12.80 -3.84 20.86
C ILE A 40 -12.21 -4.86 19.89
N ALA A 41 -12.80 -6.07 19.88
CA ALA A 41 -12.48 -7.06 18.88
C ALA A 41 -12.77 -6.39 17.54
N GLN A 42 -11.76 -6.31 16.68
CA GLN A 42 -11.93 -5.76 15.34
C GLN A 42 -13.02 -6.59 14.65
N PRO A 43 -13.92 -5.95 13.88
CA PRO A 43 -14.95 -6.68 13.19
C PRO A 43 -14.30 -7.68 12.20
N LYS A 44 -14.61 -8.95 12.38
CA LYS A 44 -14.15 -10.00 11.48
C LYS A 44 -14.89 -9.88 10.15
N LEU A 45 -14.22 -10.14 9.06
CA LEU A 45 -14.86 -10.17 7.73
C LEU A 45 -15.90 -11.29 7.65
N SER A 46 -17.02 -11.02 6.95
CA SER A 46 -18.02 -12.06 6.68
C SER A 46 -17.50 -13.06 5.62
N GLU A 47 -18.16 -14.20 5.50
CA GLU A 47 -17.85 -15.20 4.48
C GLU A 47 -18.01 -14.65 3.05
N GLU A 48 -18.93 -13.68 2.86
CA GLU A 48 -19.16 -13.01 1.58
C GLU A 48 -18.12 -11.95 1.23
N ALA A 49 -17.22 -11.66 2.15
CA ALA A 49 -16.15 -10.70 1.91
C ALA A 49 -15.22 -11.16 0.79
N ARG A 50 -14.75 -10.18 0.01
CA ARG A 50 -13.80 -10.37 -1.09
C ARG A 50 -12.60 -9.44 -0.88
N ILE A 51 -11.43 -9.95 -1.23
CA ILE A 51 -10.20 -9.16 -1.30
C ILE A 51 -9.73 -9.22 -2.74
N SER A 52 -9.42 -8.06 -3.30
CA SER A 52 -9.02 -7.94 -4.71
C SER A 52 -7.74 -7.13 -4.84
N LEU A 53 -6.88 -7.52 -5.79
CA LEU A 53 -5.84 -6.65 -6.31
C LEU A 53 -6.46 -5.72 -7.35
N MET A 54 -6.31 -4.42 -7.13
CA MET A 54 -6.69 -3.38 -8.06
C MET A 54 -5.45 -2.90 -8.79
N THR A 55 -5.48 -2.88 -10.11
CA THR A 55 -4.40 -2.29 -10.92
C THR A 55 -4.99 -1.31 -11.90
N SER A 56 -4.48 -0.07 -11.90
CA SER A 56 -4.83 0.94 -12.90
C SER A 56 -3.81 0.97 -14.02
N ALA A 57 -4.30 1.14 -15.23
CA ALA A 57 -3.47 1.25 -16.42
C ALA A 57 -2.57 2.49 -16.36
N PRO A 58 -1.38 2.45 -16.98
CA PRO A 58 -0.58 3.64 -17.21
C PRO A 58 -1.38 4.71 -17.96
N TYR A 59 -1.16 5.98 -17.62
CA TYR A 59 -1.68 7.12 -18.35
C TYR A 59 -0.66 8.28 -18.33
N ASP A 60 -0.80 9.25 -19.25
CA ASP A 60 0.30 10.11 -19.67
C ASP A 60 0.29 11.53 -19.07
N GLU A 61 -0.48 11.81 -17.99
CA GLU A 61 -0.56 13.16 -17.45
C GLU A 61 0.60 13.56 -16.53
N GLU A 62 1.17 12.59 -15.79
CA GLU A 62 2.20 12.87 -14.79
C GLU A 62 3.33 11.82 -14.82
N VAL A 63 4.53 12.25 -14.46
CA VAL A 63 5.77 11.42 -14.49
C VAL A 63 5.64 10.06 -13.80
N PHE A 64 4.85 9.98 -12.73
CA PHE A 64 4.68 8.74 -11.96
C PHE A 64 3.52 7.87 -12.45
N THR A 65 2.63 8.39 -13.30
CA THR A 65 1.44 7.67 -13.76
C THR A 65 1.72 6.74 -14.94
N VAL A 66 2.84 6.96 -15.63
CA VAL A 66 3.30 6.10 -16.75
C VAL A 66 3.63 4.66 -16.33
N TYR A 67 3.75 4.41 -15.04
CA TYR A 67 4.01 3.07 -14.49
C TYR A 67 2.73 2.32 -14.11
N GLY A 68 1.58 2.99 -14.11
CA GLY A 68 0.34 2.47 -13.53
C GLY A 68 0.35 2.50 -12.01
N HIS A 69 -0.65 1.89 -11.38
CA HIS A 69 -0.77 1.85 -9.93
C HIS A 69 -1.37 0.53 -9.45
N ALA A 70 -1.09 0.14 -8.19
CA ALA A 70 -1.67 -1.02 -7.56
C ALA A 70 -2.17 -0.70 -6.14
N ALA A 71 -3.29 -1.31 -5.76
CA ALA A 71 -3.92 -1.18 -4.45
C ALA A 71 -4.66 -2.47 -4.07
N LEU A 72 -5.09 -2.60 -2.82
CA LEU A 72 -5.94 -3.70 -2.37
C LEU A 72 -7.35 -3.19 -2.06
N ARG A 73 -8.39 -3.85 -2.60
CA ARG A 73 -9.78 -3.62 -2.25
C ARG A 73 -10.24 -4.64 -1.23
N ILE A 74 -10.92 -4.19 -0.19
CA ILE A 74 -11.66 -5.02 0.76
C ILE A 74 -13.13 -4.69 0.60
N TYR A 75 -13.91 -5.69 0.20
CA TYR A 75 -15.35 -5.59 0.03
C TYR A 75 -16.07 -6.58 0.95
N ASP A 76 -16.93 -6.08 1.83
CA ASP A 76 -17.81 -6.91 2.67
C ASP A 76 -19.22 -6.30 2.71
N PRO A 77 -20.17 -6.84 1.93
CA PRO A 77 -21.53 -6.29 1.84
C PRO A 77 -22.31 -6.40 3.16
N LYS A 78 -21.99 -7.38 4.02
CA LYS A 78 -22.68 -7.54 5.31
C LYS A 78 -22.26 -6.51 6.34
N GLN A 79 -21.03 -6.01 6.24
CA GLN A 79 -20.50 -5.00 7.14
C GLN A 79 -20.49 -3.59 6.52
N ASN A 80 -20.99 -3.46 5.29
CA ASN A 80 -20.94 -2.20 4.53
C ASN A 80 -19.51 -1.66 4.40
N ILE A 81 -18.55 -2.56 4.12
CA ILE A 81 -17.14 -2.23 3.87
C ILE A 81 -16.92 -2.30 2.36
N ASP A 82 -16.39 -1.23 1.77
CA ASP A 82 -15.92 -1.19 0.39
C ASP A 82 -14.78 -0.17 0.28
N TYR A 83 -13.59 -0.58 0.72
CA TYR A 83 -12.43 0.29 0.87
C TYR A 83 -11.25 -0.14 0.02
N ILE A 84 -10.53 0.86 -0.48
CA ILE A 84 -9.25 0.72 -1.16
C ILE A 84 -8.12 1.07 -0.20
N PHE A 85 -7.18 0.14 0.00
CA PHE A 85 -5.93 0.34 0.72
C PHE A 85 -4.82 0.68 -0.27
N ASN A 86 -4.41 1.94 -0.28
CA ASN A 86 -3.48 2.52 -1.25
C ASN A 86 -2.12 2.81 -0.61
N TYR A 87 -1.06 2.11 -1.05
CA TYR A 87 0.34 2.30 -0.63
C TYR A 87 1.07 3.29 -1.55
N GLY A 88 0.56 4.46 -1.75
CA GLY A 88 1.17 5.38 -2.71
C GLY A 88 0.94 6.84 -2.37
N ILE A 89 0.39 7.14 -1.20
CA ILE A 89 0.08 8.51 -0.84
C ILE A 89 1.33 9.21 -0.33
N PHE A 90 1.70 10.29 -0.98
CA PHE A 90 2.85 11.12 -0.65
C PHE A 90 2.48 12.59 -0.56
N ASP A 91 3.39 13.40 -0.03
CA ASP A 91 3.19 14.82 0.23
C ASP A 91 4.16 15.65 -0.61
N PHE A 92 3.66 16.22 -1.69
CA PHE A 92 4.41 17.13 -2.57
C PHE A 92 4.76 18.48 -1.92
N SER A 93 4.13 18.84 -0.79
CA SER A 93 4.37 20.15 -0.15
C SER A 93 5.76 20.29 0.43
N LYS A 94 6.47 19.16 0.64
CA LYS A 94 7.85 19.18 1.13
C LYS A 94 8.82 19.70 0.06
N PRO A 95 9.73 20.62 0.39
CA PRO A 95 10.65 21.19 -0.58
C PRO A 95 11.58 20.13 -1.17
N ASN A 96 12.02 20.36 -2.41
CA ASN A 96 12.94 19.48 -3.15
C ASN A 96 12.46 18.03 -3.29
N PHE A 97 11.14 17.82 -3.47
CA PHE A 97 10.55 16.49 -3.57
C PHE A 97 11.26 15.59 -4.60
N ILE A 98 11.47 16.06 -5.83
CA ILE A 98 12.12 15.28 -6.91
C ILE A 98 13.53 14.84 -6.51
N TYR A 99 14.32 15.77 -5.94
CA TYR A 99 15.67 15.45 -5.48
C TYR A 99 15.68 14.41 -4.35
N ARG A 100 14.78 14.55 -3.39
CA ARG A 100 14.61 13.59 -2.30
C ARG A 100 14.11 12.24 -2.80
N PHE A 101 13.20 12.24 -3.78
CA PHE A 101 12.72 11.03 -4.44
C PHE A 101 13.87 10.27 -5.12
N ALA A 102 14.68 10.95 -5.92
CA ALA A 102 15.84 10.36 -6.59
C ALA A 102 16.87 9.78 -5.60
N LYS A 103 16.97 10.39 -4.40
CA LYS A 103 17.82 9.88 -3.31
C LYS A 103 17.18 8.74 -2.49
N GLY A 104 15.92 8.37 -2.72
CA GLY A 104 15.19 7.43 -1.86
C GLY A 104 14.89 7.99 -0.46
N GLU A 105 14.79 9.31 -0.31
CA GLU A 105 14.55 9.99 0.97
C GLU A 105 13.09 10.45 1.15
N THR A 106 12.16 9.92 0.37
CA THR A 106 10.74 10.26 0.47
C THR A 106 9.98 9.26 1.34
N ASP A 107 9.16 9.78 2.24
CA ASP A 107 8.25 8.98 3.05
C ASP A 107 6.86 9.01 2.42
N TYR A 108 6.30 7.82 2.23
CA TYR A 108 4.94 7.61 1.74
C TYR A 108 4.09 7.04 2.86
N LYS A 109 2.79 7.03 2.68
CA LYS A 109 1.87 6.46 3.66
C LYS A 109 0.81 5.59 3.00
N LEU A 110 0.35 4.60 3.76
CA LEU A 110 -0.88 3.88 3.45
C LEU A 110 -2.07 4.81 3.68
N GLY A 111 -2.90 4.97 2.67
CA GLY A 111 -4.20 5.63 2.76
C GLY A 111 -5.34 4.66 2.52
N VAL A 112 -6.52 5.05 2.97
CA VAL A 112 -7.76 4.31 2.74
C VAL A 112 -8.75 5.28 2.12
N ALA A 113 -9.42 4.85 1.06
CA ALA A 113 -10.47 5.60 0.36
C ALA A 113 -11.66 4.69 0.08
N ASP A 114 -12.83 5.27 -0.13
CA ASP A 114 -13.99 4.55 -0.63
C ASP A 114 -13.74 4.07 -2.07
N PHE A 115 -14.25 2.88 -2.40
CA PHE A 115 -14.09 2.32 -3.74
C PHE A 115 -14.69 3.21 -4.83
N GLN A 116 -15.84 3.84 -4.57
CA GLN A 116 -16.48 4.72 -5.54
C GLN A 116 -15.63 5.95 -5.86
N ASP A 117 -15.04 6.56 -4.83
CA ASP A 117 -14.13 7.71 -5.00
C ASP A 117 -12.90 7.32 -5.82
N TYR A 118 -12.34 6.13 -5.54
CA TYR A 118 -11.22 5.58 -6.30
C TYR A 118 -11.58 5.38 -7.79
N VAL A 119 -12.73 4.79 -8.07
CA VAL A 119 -13.19 4.57 -9.46
C VAL A 119 -13.38 5.90 -10.19
N ILE A 120 -14.05 6.87 -9.56
CA ILE A 120 -14.28 8.20 -10.14
C ILE A 120 -12.93 8.89 -10.46
N GLU A 121 -11.97 8.84 -9.54
CA GLU A 121 -10.65 9.43 -9.73
C GLU A 121 -9.95 8.87 -10.98
N TYR A 122 -9.93 7.55 -11.18
CA TYR A 122 -9.28 6.92 -12.33
C TYR A 122 -10.07 7.09 -13.62
N GLN A 123 -11.41 7.12 -13.56
CA GLN A 123 -12.23 7.44 -14.73
C GLN A 123 -12.00 8.87 -15.22
N MET A 124 -11.88 9.83 -14.30
CA MET A 124 -11.54 11.23 -14.65
C MET A 124 -10.16 11.36 -15.30
N ARG A 125 -9.25 10.45 -14.96
CA ARG A 125 -7.90 10.38 -15.55
C ARG A 125 -7.84 9.59 -16.85
N GLY A 126 -8.94 9.01 -17.30
CA GLY A 126 -8.95 8.14 -18.49
C GLY A 126 -8.19 6.83 -18.33
N SER A 127 -7.96 6.37 -17.09
CA SER A 127 -7.19 5.14 -16.81
C SER A 127 -8.12 3.99 -16.48
N ASP A 128 -8.02 2.88 -17.23
CA ASP A 128 -8.73 1.64 -16.93
C ASP A 128 -8.26 1.01 -15.62
N ILE A 129 -9.20 0.45 -14.87
CA ILE A 129 -8.94 -0.30 -13.66
C ILE A 129 -9.20 -1.78 -13.94
N THR A 130 -8.28 -2.65 -13.58
CA THR A 130 -8.48 -4.08 -13.52
C THR A 130 -8.61 -4.53 -12.07
N GLU A 131 -9.71 -5.17 -11.73
CA GLU A 131 -9.91 -5.85 -10.46
C GLU A 131 -9.68 -7.33 -10.61
N GLN A 132 -8.76 -7.90 -9.83
CA GLN A 132 -8.50 -9.33 -9.73
C GLN A 132 -8.94 -9.81 -8.35
N VAL A 133 -10.09 -10.49 -8.29
CA VAL A 133 -10.63 -11.07 -7.05
C VAL A 133 -9.78 -12.26 -6.65
N LEU A 134 -9.28 -12.27 -5.43
CA LEU A 134 -8.38 -13.30 -4.94
C LEU A 134 -9.13 -14.51 -4.39
N ASN A 135 -8.64 -15.70 -4.70
CA ASN A 135 -9.22 -16.98 -4.27
C ASN A 135 -8.68 -17.37 -2.88
N LEU A 136 -9.15 -16.67 -1.86
CA LEU A 136 -8.69 -16.79 -0.48
C LEU A 136 -9.69 -17.56 0.39
N THR A 137 -9.18 -18.34 1.33
CA THR A 137 -9.97 -18.91 2.42
C THR A 137 -10.44 -17.82 3.38
N GLN A 138 -11.43 -18.13 4.22
CA GLN A 138 -11.91 -17.17 5.22
C GLN A 138 -10.79 -16.75 6.20
N GLU A 139 -9.97 -17.70 6.62
CA GLU A 139 -8.83 -17.44 7.52
C GLU A 139 -7.81 -16.50 6.87
N GLU A 140 -7.45 -16.72 5.60
CA GLU A 140 -6.53 -15.84 4.85
C GLU A 140 -7.10 -14.43 4.69
N LYS A 141 -8.40 -14.31 4.41
CA LYS A 141 -9.07 -12.99 4.35
C LYS A 141 -8.97 -12.25 5.69
N GLU A 142 -9.18 -12.94 6.81
CA GLU A 142 -9.05 -12.34 8.15
C GLU A 142 -7.61 -11.93 8.45
N HIS A 143 -6.62 -12.76 8.11
CA HIS A 143 -5.20 -12.43 8.29
C HIS A 143 -4.78 -11.18 7.50
N ILE A 144 -5.17 -11.11 6.22
CA ILE A 144 -4.87 -9.97 5.36
C ILE A 144 -5.57 -8.70 5.89
N TRP A 145 -6.84 -8.81 6.30
CA TRP A 145 -7.58 -7.71 6.90
C TRP A 145 -6.90 -7.17 8.16
N ASP A 146 -6.52 -8.04 9.07
CA ASP A 146 -5.82 -7.67 10.30
C ASP A 146 -4.47 -7.01 10.00
N ALA A 147 -3.71 -7.55 9.04
CA ALA A 147 -2.44 -6.98 8.61
C ALA A 147 -2.62 -5.55 8.03
N LEU A 148 -3.64 -5.33 7.20
CA LEU A 148 -3.95 -4.02 6.64
C LEU A 148 -4.37 -3.02 7.72
N LEU A 149 -5.19 -3.43 8.68
CA LEU A 149 -5.59 -2.58 9.82
C LEU A 149 -4.41 -2.23 10.73
N ILE A 150 -3.49 -3.18 10.96
CA ILE A 150 -2.24 -2.92 11.69
C ILE A 150 -1.36 -1.92 10.92
N ASN A 151 -1.22 -2.10 9.61
CA ASN A 151 -0.44 -1.19 8.77
C ASN A 151 -1.06 0.22 8.69
N TYR A 152 -2.37 0.34 8.76
CA TYR A 152 -3.07 1.63 8.70
C TYR A 152 -2.98 2.44 10.01
N ARG A 153 -2.53 1.85 11.11
CA ARG A 153 -2.35 2.58 12.37
C ARG A 153 -1.38 3.76 12.19
N PRO A 154 -1.60 4.90 12.87
CA PRO A 154 -0.75 6.09 12.71
C PRO A 154 0.75 5.82 12.85
N GLU A 155 1.14 4.91 13.75
CA GLU A 155 2.51 4.52 14.01
C GLU A 155 3.14 3.64 12.91
N ASN A 156 2.32 2.95 12.09
CA ASN A 156 2.79 1.98 11.11
C ASN A 156 2.59 2.43 9.65
N ARG A 157 1.65 3.35 9.40
CA ARG A 157 1.22 3.67 8.03
C ARG A 157 2.25 4.44 7.20
N VAL A 158 3.24 5.08 7.83
CA VAL A 158 4.29 5.83 7.14
C VAL A 158 5.49 4.91 6.92
N TYR A 159 6.00 4.90 5.70
CA TYR A 159 7.13 4.06 5.32
C TYR A 159 8.09 4.79 4.38
N ARG A 160 9.36 4.36 4.37
CA ARG A 160 10.36 4.86 3.44
C ARG A 160 10.11 4.22 2.08
N TYR A 161 9.68 5.03 1.13
CA TYR A 161 9.43 4.57 -0.23
C TYR A 161 10.72 4.18 -0.93
N ASN A 162 10.67 3.05 -1.63
CA ASN A 162 11.71 2.63 -2.56
C ASN A 162 11.05 2.21 -3.87
N PHE A 163 11.41 2.88 -4.95
CA PHE A 163 10.77 2.69 -6.25
C PHE A 163 10.79 1.23 -6.72
N PHE A 164 11.89 0.50 -6.47
CA PHE A 164 12.04 -0.88 -6.91
C PHE A 164 11.56 -1.92 -5.89
N PHE A 165 11.74 -1.65 -4.58
CA PHE A 165 11.65 -2.69 -3.56
C PHE A 165 10.59 -2.44 -2.49
N ASP A 166 10.04 -1.23 -2.39
CA ASP A 166 9.02 -0.90 -1.39
C ASP A 166 8.06 0.17 -1.91
N ASN A 167 7.14 -0.25 -2.79
CA ASN A 167 6.23 0.64 -3.51
C ASN A 167 4.76 0.14 -3.47
N CYS A 168 3.89 0.78 -4.27
CA CYS A 168 2.47 0.45 -4.35
C CYS A 168 2.17 -0.96 -4.89
N ALA A 169 3.09 -1.59 -5.61
CA ALA A 169 2.93 -2.94 -6.16
C ALA A 169 3.58 -4.00 -5.25
N THR A 170 4.80 -3.75 -4.77
CA THR A 170 5.53 -4.72 -3.93
C THR A 170 4.89 -4.92 -2.56
N ARG A 171 4.31 -3.88 -1.95
CA ARG A 171 3.66 -4.00 -0.63
C ARG A 171 2.42 -4.88 -0.64
N PRO A 172 1.45 -4.72 -1.55
CA PRO A 172 0.35 -5.67 -1.71
C PRO A 172 0.82 -7.10 -1.91
N ALA A 173 1.78 -7.32 -2.82
CA ALA A 173 2.34 -8.67 -3.06
C ALA A 173 2.92 -9.27 -1.78
N ALA A 174 3.77 -8.53 -1.06
CA ALA A 174 4.40 -9.01 0.17
C ALA A 174 3.41 -9.32 1.29
N ILE A 175 2.30 -8.54 1.42
CA ILE A 175 1.24 -8.84 2.39
C ILE A 175 0.55 -10.15 2.03
N LEU A 176 0.19 -10.33 0.76
CA LEU A 176 -0.50 -11.54 0.31
C LEU A 176 0.39 -12.77 0.48
N GLU A 177 1.65 -12.70 0.07
CA GLU A 177 2.63 -13.78 0.25
C GLU A 177 2.84 -14.18 1.71
N LYS A 178 2.78 -13.21 2.61
CA LYS A 178 2.97 -13.44 4.05
C LYS A 178 1.74 -14.02 4.73
N GLU A 179 0.54 -13.56 4.35
CA GLU A 179 -0.69 -13.87 5.09
C GLU A 179 -1.49 -15.02 4.44
N ILE A 180 -1.11 -15.50 3.25
CA ILE A 180 -1.68 -16.69 2.63
C ILE A 180 -1.13 -17.95 3.31
N ASN A 181 -2.02 -18.89 3.64
CA ASN A 181 -1.65 -20.19 4.18
C ASN A 181 -1.05 -21.07 3.09
N GLY A 182 0.28 -21.19 3.06
CA GLY A 182 1.00 -21.97 2.04
C GLY A 182 2.02 -21.12 1.28
N SER A 183 2.16 -21.35 -0.01
CA SER A 183 3.07 -20.62 -0.88
C SER A 183 2.36 -20.13 -2.14
N VAL A 184 2.72 -18.92 -2.59
CA VAL A 184 2.30 -18.40 -3.88
C VAL A 184 3.37 -18.74 -4.91
N ASP A 185 2.97 -19.43 -5.96
CA ASP A 185 3.83 -19.78 -7.09
C ASP A 185 3.43 -18.92 -8.30
N TYR A 186 4.32 -18.01 -8.68
CA TYR A 186 4.12 -17.12 -9.80
C TYR A 186 4.62 -17.77 -11.08
N GLN A 187 3.74 -17.98 -12.04
CA GLN A 187 4.10 -18.44 -13.38
C GLN A 187 4.51 -17.23 -14.22
N TYR A 188 5.76 -16.81 -14.08
CA TYR A 188 6.26 -15.61 -14.77
C TYR A 188 6.36 -15.83 -16.27
N PRO A 189 5.65 -15.04 -17.09
CA PRO A 189 5.70 -15.15 -18.54
C PRO A 189 6.87 -14.40 -19.16
N TYR A 190 7.73 -13.79 -18.34
CA TYR A 190 8.72 -12.81 -18.78
C TYR A 190 10.10 -13.41 -18.95
N GLN A 191 10.84 -12.88 -19.93
CA GLN A 191 12.28 -13.09 -20.04
C GLN A 191 12.99 -12.18 -19.03
N SER A 192 14.25 -12.52 -18.69
CA SER A 192 15.08 -11.67 -17.85
C SER A 192 15.32 -10.32 -18.55
N GLN A 193 15.15 -9.23 -17.79
CA GLN A 193 15.33 -7.85 -18.25
C GLN A 193 16.05 -7.08 -17.14
N THR A 194 16.79 -6.05 -17.55
CA THR A 194 17.37 -5.12 -16.57
C THR A 194 16.28 -4.20 -16.01
N PHE A 195 16.50 -3.62 -14.83
CA PHE A 195 15.58 -2.60 -14.32
C PHE A 195 15.47 -1.42 -15.29
N ARG A 196 16.55 -1.09 -16.00
CA ARG A 196 16.56 -0.05 -17.03
C ARG A 196 15.61 -0.40 -18.18
N ASP A 197 15.65 -1.64 -18.70
CA ASP A 197 14.75 -2.07 -19.77
C ASP A 197 13.30 -1.95 -19.36
N LEU A 198 12.97 -2.35 -18.12
CA LEU A 198 11.63 -2.27 -17.56
C LEU A 198 11.13 -0.83 -17.47
N ILE A 199 11.98 0.10 -16.98
CA ILE A 199 11.65 1.52 -16.90
C ILE A 199 11.48 2.12 -18.28
N ASN A 200 12.43 1.86 -19.19
CA ASN A 200 12.41 2.40 -20.56
C ASN A 200 11.21 1.89 -21.35
N TYR A 201 10.76 0.65 -21.09
CA TYR A 201 9.50 0.16 -21.65
C TYR A 201 8.30 0.98 -21.20
N CYS A 202 8.21 1.34 -19.93
CA CYS A 202 7.11 2.18 -19.43
C CYS A 202 7.18 3.62 -19.94
N THR A 203 8.38 4.17 -20.08
CA THR A 203 8.58 5.59 -20.47
C THR A 203 8.81 5.79 -21.98
N ARG A 204 8.70 4.73 -22.78
CA ARG A 204 9.06 4.72 -24.23
C ARG A 204 8.40 5.80 -25.09
N ASN A 205 7.21 6.25 -24.69
CA ASN A 205 6.47 7.31 -25.37
C ASN A 205 6.92 8.72 -24.94
N HIS A 206 7.77 8.83 -23.93
CA HIS A 206 8.25 10.07 -23.33
C HIS A 206 9.78 10.14 -23.33
N PRO A 207 10.44 10.46 -24.48
CA PRO A 207 11.89 10.38 -24.61
C PRO A 207 12.66 11.20 -23.55
N TRP A 208 12.15 12.37 -23.15
CA TRP A 208 12.77 13.18 -22.13
C TRP A 208 12.64 12.60 -20.74
N LEU A 209 11.52 11.95 -20.44
CA LEU A 209 11.33 11.22 -19.18
C LEU A 209 12.27 10.01 -19.13
N THR A 210 12.36 9.24 -20.22
CA THR A 210 13.31 8.12 -20.33
C THR A 210 14.73 8.59 -20.04
N PHE A 211 15.17 9.65 -20.74
CA PHE A 211 16.50 10.22 -20.50
C PHE A 211 16.70 10.68 -19.06
N GLY A 212 15.70 11.34 -18.47
CA GLY A 212 15.75 11.81 -17.08
C GLY A 212 15.85 10.65 -16.08
N CYS A 213 15.07 9.57 -16.30
CA CYS A 213 15.12 8.36 -15.49
C CYS A 213 16.48 7.67 -15.58
N ASP A 214 17.00 7.52 -16.81
CA ASP A 214 18.31 6.92 -17.06
C ASP A 214 19.44 7.66 -16.35
N LEU A 215 19.38 9.00 -16.38
CA LEU A 215 20.37 9.85 -15.73
C LEU A 215 20.24 9.79 -14.19
N ALA A 216 19.01 9.88 -13.67
CA ALA A 216 18.77 9.96 -12.23
C ALA A 216 19.02 8.63 -11.50
N LEU A 217 18.65 7.51 -12.12
CA LEU A 217 18.76 6.18 -11.53
C LEU A 217 20.15 5.55 -11.75
N GLY A 218 20.81 5.91 -12.85
CA GLY A 218 22.20 5.56 -13.12
C GLY A 218 22.47 4.06 -13.27
N SER A 219 23.74 3.66 -13.11
CA SER A 219 24.20 2.29 -13.36
C SER A 219 23.61 1.17 -12.47
N PRO A 220 23.08 1.41 -11.27
CA PRO A 220 22.42 0.34 -10.52
C PRO A 220 21.23 -0.30 -11.24
N THR A 221 20.62 0.41 -12.22
CA THR A 221 19.50 -0.11 -13.03
C THR A 221 19.94 -1.04 -14.17
N ASP A 222 21.22 -1.14 -14.46
CA ASP A 222 21.78 -2.04 -15.49
C ASP A 222 21.85 -3.51 -15.00
N ARG A 223 21.56 -3.76 -13.74
CA ARG A 223 21.43 -5.11 -13.17
C ARG A 223 20.17 -5.79 -13.69
N GLU A 224 20.29 -7.07 -14.04
CA GLU A 224 19.13 -7.91 -14.31
C GLU A 224 18.24 -8.01 -13.08
N ALA A 225 16.93 -7.79 -13.28
CA ALA A 225 15.91 -8.02 -12.28
C ALA A 225 15.55 -9.52 -12.25
N THR A 226 15.41 -10.09 -11.08
CA THR A 226 14.77 -11.40 -10.96
C THR A 226 13.29 -11.27 -11.37
N GLN A 227 12.68 -12.38 -11.75
CA GLN A 227 11.25 -12.38 -12.14
C GLN A 227 10.35 -11.84 -11.01
N HIS A 228 10.67 -12.17 -9.77
CA HIS A 228 9.94 -11.63 -8.62
C HIS A 228 10.17 -10.11 -8.43
N GLU A 229 11.39 -9.64 -8.66
CA GLU A 229 11.67 -8.20 -8.58
C GLU A 229 10.91 -7.40 -9.65
N MET A 230 10.57 -7.99 -10.80
CA MET A 230 9.78 -7.31 -11.84
C MET A 230 8.37 -6.94 -11.37
N LEU A 231 7.86 -7.55 -10.28
CA LEU A 231 6.56 -7.24 -9.68
C LEU A 231 6.48 -5.80 -9.11
N PHE A 232 7.59 -5.06 -9.07
CA PHE A 232 7.55 -3.65 -8.68
C PHE A 232 6.71 -2.79 -9.64
N LEU A 233 6.50 -3.25 -10.87
CA LEU A 233 5.65 -2.60 -11.87
C LEU A 233 4.23 -3.18 -11.83
N PRO A 234 3.19 -2.35 -11.62
CA PRO A 234 1.80 -2.80 -11.58
C PRO A 234 1.34 -3.66 -12.76
N PRO A 235 1.71 -3.38 -14.03
CA PRO A 235 1.36 -4.25 -15.16
C PRO A 235 1.95 -5.66 -15.04
N TYR A 236 3.20 -5.78 -14.56
CA TYR A 236 3.86 -7.07 -14.36
C TYR A 236 3.25 -7.82 -13.18
N LEU A 237 2.94 -7.12 -12.09
CA LEU A 237 2.22 -7.68 -10.95
C LEU A 237 0.87 -8.26 -11.37
N LYS A 238 0.05 -7.49 -12.12
CA LYS A 238 -1.24 -7.92 -12.63
C LYS A 238 -1.13 -9.21 -13.45
N GLU A 239 -0.18 -9.27 -14.37
CA GLU A 239 -0.02 -10.44 -15.22
C GLU A 239 0.49 -11.67 -14.43
N ALA A 240 1.44 -11.50 -13.53
CA ALA A 240 1.93 -12.57 -12.68
C ALA A 240 0.82 -13.13 -11.79
N PHE A 241 -0.02 -12.28 -11.20
CA PHE A 241 -1.17 -12.71 -10.39
C PHE A 241 -2.19 -13.50 -11.21
N SER A 242 -2.45 -13.12 -12.46
CA SER A 242 -3.41 -13.82 -13.32
C SER A 242 -3.04 -15.28 -13.58
N LYS A 243 -1.76 -15.63 -13.45
CA LYS A 243 -1.20 -16.96 -13.72
C LYS A 243 -0.73 -17.68 -12.44
N ALA A 244 -0.71 -16.96 -11.32
CA ALA A 244 -0.22 -17.51 -10.06
C ALA A 244 -1.16 -18.57 -9.48
N THR A 245 -0.56 -19.52 -8.77
CA THR A 245 -1.27 -20.51 -7.98
C THR A 245 -0.87 -20.45 -6.51
N ILE A 246 -1.78 -20.86 -5.64
CA ILE A 246 -1.53 -21.04 -4.22
C ILE A 246 -1.41 -22.56 -3.98
N THR A 247 -0.30 -22.96 -3.37
CA THR A 247 -0.14 -24.33 -2.85
C THR A 247 -0.38 -24.31 -1.36
N GLY A 248 -1.48 -24.89 -0.92
CA GLY A 248 -1.85 -24.99 0.49
C GLY A 248 -0.95 -25.93 1.29
N PRO A 249 -0.99 -25.88 2.64
CA PRO A 249 -0.18 -26.72 3.51
C PRO A 249 -0.48 -28.21 3.38
N ASP A 250 -1.66 -28.57 2.86
CA ASP A 250 -2.08 -29.94 2.54
C ASP A 250 -1.67 -30.39 1.12
N GLY A 251 -0.97 -29.54 0.38
CA GLY A 251 -0.56 -29.79 -1.01
C GLY A 251 -1.64 -29.51 -2.05
N THR A 252 -2.82 -28.99 -1.66
CA THR A 252 -3.83 -28.55 -2.62
C THR A 252 -3.35 -27.35 -3.41
N ILE A 253 -3.62 -27.37 -4.73
CA ILE A 253 -3.26 -26.26 -5.61
C ILE A 253 -4.54 -25.58 -6.10
N ARG A 254 -4.59 -24.24 -5.97
CA ARG A 254 -5.69 -23.42 -6.49
C ARG A 254 -5.14 -22.17 -7.19
N PRO A 255 -5.87 -21.60 -8.18
CA PRO A 255 -5.46 -20.32 -8.77
C PRO A 255 -5.52 -19.23 -7.72
N LEU A 256 -4.57 -18.27 -7.78
CA LEU A 256 -4.56 -17.10 -6.90
C LEU A 256 -5.73 -16.16 -7.20
N VAL A 257 -6.09 -15.99 -8.46
CA VAL A 257 -7.19 -15.13 -8.92
C VAL A 257 -8.39 -16.01 -9.31
N SER A 258 -9.55 -15.72 -8.74
CA SER A 258 -10.79 -16.40 -9.06
C SER A 258 -11.57 -15.74 -10.20
N GLU A 259 -11.58 -14.40 -10.23
CA GLU A 259 -12.33 -13.60 -11.19
C GLU A 259 -11.52 -12.36 -11.56
N THR A 260 -11.70 -11.87 -12.78
CA THR A 260 -11.08 -10.61 -13.24
C THR A 260 -12.17 -9.74 -13.88
N HIS A 261 -12.27 -8.49 -13.42
CA HIS A 261 -13.20 -7.50 -13.93
C HIS A 261 -12.42 -6.29 -14.43
N VAL A 262 -12.83 -5.73 -15.58
CA VAL A 262 -12.29 -4.49 -16.10
C VAL A 262 -13.34 -3.40 -15.89
N ILE A 263 -12.95 -2.35 -15.19
CA ILE A 263 -13.74 -1.17 -14.97
C ILE A 263 -13.15 -0.13 -15.92
N GLY A 264 -13.83 0.09 -17.06
CA GLY A 264 -13.33 0.97 -18.12
C GLY A 264 -13.27 2.42 -17.64
N ALA A 265 -12.26 3.12 -18.10
CA ALA A 265 -12.26 4.57 -18.11
C ALA A 265 -13.37 5.04 -19.08
N GLY A 266 -14.00 6.16 -18.78
CA GLY A 266 -14.77 6.87 -19.81
C GLY A 266 -13.86 7.17 -21.02
N GLU A 267 -14.45 7.59 -22.14
CA GLU A 267 -13.64 8.10 -23.25
C GLU A 267 -12.76 9.24 -22.73
N ALA A 268 -11.45 8.98 -22.64
CA ALA A 268 -10.48 10.01 -22.35
C ALA A 268 -10.23 10.80 -23.63
N ASP A 269 -10.17 12.12 -23.52
CA ASP A 269 -9.65 12.94 -24.60
C ASP A 269 -8.23 12.48 -24.94
N GLU A 270 -7.89 12.30 -26.23
CA GLU A 270 -6.52 11.97 -26.61
C GLU A 270 -5.58 13.08 -26.09
N PRO A 271 -4.50 12.72 -25.36
CA PRO A 271 -3.59 13.72 -24.85
C PRO A 271 -3.02 14.55 -26.01
N GLU A 272 -3.08 15.87 -25.89
CA GLU A 272 -2.48 16.79 -26.84
C GLU A 272 -0.96 16.53 -26.85
N LYS A 273 -0.40 16.13 -28.00
CA LYS A 273 1.04 15.86 -28.10
C LYS A 273 1.82 17.15 -27.87
N ASP A 274 2.66 17.15 -26.84
CA ASP A 274 3.54 18.29 -26.57
C ASP A 274 4.55 18.42 -27.73
N ILE A 275 4.77 19.66 -28.16
CA ILE A 275 5.76 19.97 -29.20
C ILE A 275 7.16 19.47 -28.80
N TRP A 276 7.46 19.35 -27.51
CA TRP A 276 8.71 18.81 -26.98
C TRP A 276 8.91 17.31 -27.22
N ASP A 277 7.86 16.56 -27.49
CA ASP A 277 7.93 15.14 -27.84
C ASP A 277 8.53 14.95 -29.24
N LEU A 278 8.51 15.99 -30.08
CA LEU A 278 9.13 16.01 -31.40
C LEU A 278 10.67 16.15 -31.35
N PHE A 279 11.20 16.67 -30.23
CA PHE A 279 12.64 16.91 -30.03
C PHE A 279 13.20 15.87 -29.07
N THR A 280 13.65 14.74 -29.57
CA THR A 280 14.29 13.73 -28.71
C THR A 280 15.62 14.23 -28.15
N PRO A 281 16.08 13.75 -26.99
CA PRO A 281 17.38 14.10 -26.41
C PRO A 281 18.54 13.89 -27.39
N LEU A 282 18.46 12.82 -28.20
CA LEU A 282 19.48 12.54 -29.25
C LEU A 282 19.47 13.58 -30.38
N ALA A 283 18.28 14.00 -30.83
CA ALA A 283 18.14 15.02 -31.86
C ALA A 283 18.71 16.36 -31.38
N VAL A 284 18.41 16.75 -30.15
CA VAL A 284 18.94 17.97 -29.52
C VAL A 284 20.46 17.91 -29.35
N SER A 285 21.00 16.78 -28.88
CA SER A 285 22.43 16.58 -28.73
C SER A 285 23.14 16.65 -30.08
N TYR A 286 22.59 16.04 -31.14
CA TYR A 286 23.13 16.06 -32.48
C TYR A 286 23.19 17.48 -33.07
N THR A 287 22.12 18.27 -32.91
CA THR A 287 22.10 19.65 -33.40
C THR A 287 23.09 20.56 -32.68
N HIS A 288 23.32 20.36 -31.39
CA HIS A 288 24.31 21.14 -30.62
C HIS A 288 25.76 20.75 -30.93
N LEU A 289 26.03 19.45 -31.25
CA LEU A 289 27.35 18.98 -31.56
C LEU A 289 27.76 19.31 -32.99
N THR A 290 26.79 19.50 -33.90
CA THR A 290 27.06 19.71 -35.35
C THR A 290 26.95 21.16 -35.79
N LEU A 291 26.48 22.07 -34.92
CA LEU A 291 26.51 23.51 -35.21
C LEU A 291 27.97 23.98 -35.28
N PRO A 292 28.41 24.60 -36.37
CA PRO A 292 29.76 25.15 -36.44
C PRO A 292 29.89 26.25 -35.40
N THR A 293 30.90 26.12 -34.55
CA THR A 293 31.34 27.22 -33.67
C THR A 293 31.94 28.30 -34.56
N THR A 294 31.13 29.29 -34.94
CA THR A 294 31.58 30.52 -35.60
C THR A 294 32.12 31.49 -34.60
#